data_4dc02013abb3c82d9caf982c7aa5a8ac
#
_entry.id   4dc02013abb3c82d9caf982c7aa5a8ac
#
_cell.length_a   1.000
_cell.length_b   1.000
_cell.length_c   1.000
_cell.angle_alpha   90.00
_cell.angle_beta   90.00
_cell.angle_gamma   90.00
#
_symmetry.space_group_name_H-M   'P 1'
#
loop_
_entity.id
_entity.type
_entity.pdbx_description
1 polymer ?
#
loop_
_entity_poly.entity_id
_entity_poly.type
_entity_poly.pdbx_seq_one_letter_code
_entity_poly.pdbx_strand_id
1 'polypeptide(L)'
;PDVQLNAVTGEQFIINDLFYSLMLESHNDSAVIIAENAAYYLLCKNPSLRSETPFINNYNYDSSFLSEINHEQSKILVHIFTDLMNEKADDILLADTYYITPNGLDDEDNYSFHHTTAYDLAKTMAYCINNEDFLYIIQTVSKTFSDTTGRYHYQLNNKNRLLNPDEGIISGKTGFTNKAGYCY
;
A
#
# COMPACT_ATOMS: atom_id res chain seq x y z
N PRO A 1 -10.21 13.88 -6.07
CA PRO A 1 -11.19 12.87 -5.74
C PRO A 1 -10.48 11.61 -5.26
N ASP A 2 -11.01 11.04 -4.19
CA ASP A 2 -10.50 9.82 -3.59
C ASP A 2 -10.73 8.66 -4.57
N VAL A 3 -9.68 7.93 -4.92
CA VAL A 3 -9.74 6.80 -5.85
C VAL A 3 -9.78 5.52 -5.03
N GLN A 4 -10.86 4.75 -5.16
CA GLN A 4 -11.10 3.58 -4.31
C GLN A 4 -11.55 2.38 -5.12
N LEU A 5 -11.20 1.19 -4.64
CA LEU A 5 -11.77 -0.09 -5.06
C LEU A 5 -13.24 -0.18 -4.62
N ASN A 6 -13.59 0.53 -3.53
CA ASN A 6 -14.87 0.46 -2.81
C ASN A 6 -15.10 -0.90 -2.15
N ALA A 7 -14.04 -1.46 -1.55
CA ALA A 7 -14.15 -2.68 -0.78
C ALA A 7 -15.15 -2.52 0.38
N VAL A 8 -15.95 -3.55 0.62
CA VAL A 8 -16.99 -3.56 1.64
C VAL A 8 -16.48 -4.27 2.90
N THR A 9 -16.88 -3.79 4.08
CA THR A 9 -16.51 -4.43 5.36
C THR A 9 -16.83 -5.93 5.35
N GLY A 10 -15.82 -6.74 5.72
CA GLY A 10 -15.90 -8.20 5.72
C GLY A 10 -15.64 -8.87 4.38
N GLU A 11 -15.42 -8.10 3.31
CA GLU A 11 -14.98 -8.63 2.03
C GLU A 11 -13.54 -9.14 2.12
N GLN A 12 -13.25 -10.27 1.53
CA GLN A 12 -11.95 -10.91 1.57
C GLN A 12 -11.34 -11.02 0.18
N PHE A 13 -10.05 -10.70 0.08
CA PHE A 13 -9.30 -10.72 -1.16
C PHE A 13 -8.05 -11.59 -1.06
N ILE A 14 -7.60 -12.07 -2.21
CA ILE A 14 -6.23 -12.54 -2.34
C ILE A 14 -5.32 -11.32 -2.31
N ILE A 15 -4.32 -11.28 -1.42
CA ILE A 15 -3.46 -10.11 -1.23
C ILE A 15 -2.81 -9.63 -2.55
N ASN A 16 -2.47 -10.54 -3.44
CA ASN A 16 -1.90 -10.20 -4.74
C ASN A 16 -2.86 -9.37 -5.60
N ASP A 17 -4.17 -9.61 -5.53
CA ASP A 17 -5.17 -8.83 -6.27
C ASP A 17 -5.28 -7.39 -5.73
N LEU A 18 -5.07 -7.20 -4.42
CA LEU A 18 -4.97 -5.86 -3.83
C LEU A 18 -3.70 -5.12 -4.26
N PHE A 19 -2.58 -5.81 -4.50
CA PHE A 19 -1.40 -5.18 -5.08
C PHE A 19 -1.67 -4.70 -6.52
N TYR A 20 -2.39 -5.47 -7.34
CA TYR A 20 -2.84 -4.99 -8.66
C TYR A 20 -3.75 -3.76 -8.52
N SER A 21 -4.70 -3.80 -7.61
CA SER A 21 -5.61 -2.68 -7.33
C SER A 21 -4.85 -1.40 -6.97
N LEU A 22 -3.88 -1.50 -6.06
CA LEU A 22 -3.03 -0.40 -5.65
C LEU A 22 -2.14 0.11 -6.79
N MET A 23 -1.49 -0.78 -7.52
CA MET A 23 -0.46 -0.38 -8.49
C MET A 23 -1.05 0.09 -9.83
N LEU A 24 -2.12 -0.53 -10.32
CA LEU A 24 -2.71 -0.17 -11.60
C LEU A 24 -3.60 1.06 -11.51
N GLU A 25 -4.46 1.13 -10.48
CA GLU A 25 -5.47 2.19 -10.37
C GLU A 25 -5.27 3.15 -9.19
N SER A 26 -4.28 2.90 -8.33
CA SER A 26 -3.99 3.74 -7.16
C SER A 26 -5.14 3.79 -6.14
N HIS A 27 -5.81 2.66 -5.89
CA HIS A 27 -6.92 2.61 -4.94
C HIS A 27 -6.42 2.79 -3.50
N ASN A 28 -6.90 3.84 -2.83
CA ASN A 28 -6.45 4.23 -1.49
C ASN A 28 -6.86 3.22 -0.42
N ASP A 29 -8.08 2.69 -0.51
CA ASP A 29 -8.58 1.64 0.40
C ASP A 29 -7.77 0.35 0.29
N SER A 30 -7.32 -0.03 -0.91
CA SER A 30 -6.43 -1.19 -1.08
C SER A 30 -5.10 -1.00 -0.34
N ALA A 31 -4.53 0.21 -0.34
CA ALA A 31 -3.31 0.50 0.41
C ALA A 31 -3.52 0.37 1.93
N VAL A 32 -4.65 0.86 2.43
CA VAL A 32 -5.00 0.77 3.86
C VAL A 32 -5.24 -0.70 4.25
N ILE A 33 -5.99 -1.47 3.47
CA ILE A 33 -6.24 -2.90 3.72
C ILE A 33 -4.92 -3.67 3.75
N ILE A 34 -4.01 -3.41 2.81
CA ILE A 34 -2.67 -4.04 2.79
C ILE A 34 -1.89 -3.67 4.06
N ALA A 35 -1.88 -2.38 4.45
CA ALA A 35 -1.16 -1.89 5.61
C ALA A 35 -1.66 -2.53 6.92
N GLU A 36 -2.97 -2.55 7.14
CA GLU A 36 -3.60 -3.19 8.31
C GLU A 36 -3.26 -4.68 8.40
N ASN A 37 -3.41 -5.40 7.29
CA ASN A 37 -3.13 -6.84 7.25
C ASN A 37 -1.65 -7.15 7.48
N ALA A 38 -0.74 -6.38 6.88
CA ALA A 38 0.71 -6.57 7.05
C ALA A 38 1.14 -6.28 8.50
N ALA A 39 0.70 -5.17 9.08
CA ALA A 39 0.97 -4.83 10.48
C ALA A 39 0.43 -5.91 11.43
N TYR A 40 -0.82 -6.32 11.27
CA TYR A 40 -1.43 -7.36 12.08
C TYR A 40 -0.69 -8.69 11.95
N TYR A 41 -0.33 -9.11 10.74
CA TYR A 41 0.46 -10.33 10.51
C TYR A 41 1.80 -10.29 11.26
N LEU A 42 2.52 -9.17 11.16
CA LEU A 42 3.82 -8.99 11.84
C LEU A 42 3.68 -9.01 13.36
N LEU A 43 2.65 -8.37 13.90
CA LEU A 43 2.34 -8.42 15.33
C LEU A 43 1.97 -9.84 15.81
N CYS A 44 1.31 -10.63 14.98
CA CYS A 44 1.07 -12.04 15.28
C CYS A 44 2.36 -12.87 15.34
N LYS A 45 3.35 -12.55 14.50
CA LYS A 45 4.64 -13.25 14.45
C LYS A 45 5.64 -12.78 15.51
N ASN A 46 5.54 -11.50 15.93
CA ASN A 46 6.50 -10.86 16.83
C ASN A 46 5.80 -10.33 18.09
N PRO A 47 5.55 -11.16 19.11
CA PRO A 47 4.84 -10.75 20.32
C PRO A 47 5.48 -9.57 21.08
N SER A 48 6.79 -9.37 20.93
CA SER A 48 7.51 -8.25 21.56
C SER A 48 7.11 -6.86 21.03
N LEU A 49 6.52 -6.80 19.84
CA LEU A 49 6.04 -5.56 19.23
C LEU A 49 4.62 -5.15 19.68
N ARG A 50 4.00 -5.94 20.58
CA ARG A 50 2.58 -5.77 20.96
C ARG A 50 2.34 -4.86 22.15
N SER A 51 3.36 -4.27 22.74
CA SER A 51 3.19 -3.41 23.92
C SER A 51 2.16 -2.29 23.71
N GLU A 52 2.01 -1.82 22.47
CA GLU A 52 1.10 -0.74 22.08
C GLU A 52 -0.22 -1.24 21.46
N THR A 53 -0.38 -2.56 21.33
CA THR A 53 -1.55 -3.18 20.68
C THR A 53 -2.27 -4.18 21.57
N PRO A 54 -2.78 -3.76 22.77
CA PRO A 54 -3.41 -4.67 23.74
C PRO A 54 -4.70 -5.33 23.21
N PHE A 55 -5.27 -4.83 22.12
CA PHE A 55 -6.45 -5.41 21.48
C PHE A 55 -6.12 -6.66 20.63
N ILE A 56 -4.84 -6.94 20.35
CA ILE A 56 -4.42 -8.14 19.64
C ILE A 56 -4.13 -9.26 20.64
N ASN A 57 -5.12 -10.12 20.88
CA ASN A 57 -5.05 -11.21 21.85
C ASN A 57 -4.68 -12.56 21.22
N ASN A 58 -4.74 -12.71 19.91
CA ASN A 58 -4.46 -13.95 19.20
C ASN A 58 -3.05 -13.97 18.61
N TYR A 59 -2.36 -15.12 18.76
CA TYR A 59 -1.02 -15.34 18.19
C TYR A 59 -1.08 -15.92 16.77
N ASN A 60 -2.24 -16.38 16.35
CA ASN A 60 -2.48 -16.84 15.00
C ASN A 60 -3.11 -15.73 14.18
N TYR A 61 -2.52 -15.45 13.03
CA TYR A 61 -3.11 -14.50 12.09
C TYR A 61 -4.45 -15.04 11.58
N ASP A 62 -5.48 -14.21 11.69
CA ASP A 62 -6.82 -14.46 11.15
C ASP A 62 -7.36 -13.14 10.60
N SER A 63 -7.44 -13.04 9.28
CA SER A 63 -7.88 -11.80 8.62
C SER A 63 -9.31 -11.38 9.00
N SER A 64 -10.16 -12.30 9.46
CA SER A 64 -11.52 -11.96 9.89
C SER A 64 -11.54 -11.00 11.08
N PHE A 65 -10.50 -11.03 11.93
CA PHE A 65 -10.33 -10.10 13.04
C PHE A 65 -10.36 -8.63 12.59
N LEU A 66 -9.81 -8.33 11.41
CA LEU A 66 -9.77 -6.96 10.89
C LEU A 66 -11.15 -6.40 10.54
N SER A 67 -12.16 -7.25 10.34
CA SER A 67 -13.54 -6.80 10.15
C SER A 67 -14.22 -6.33 11.45
N GLU A 68 -13.62 -6.63 12.59
CA GLU A 68 -14.14 -6.33 13.94
C GLU A 68 -13.44 -5.14 14.60
N ILE A 69 -12.30 -4.67 14.06
CA ILE A 69 -11.57 -3.53 14.63
C ILE A 69 -12.32 -2.22 14.44
N ASN A 70 -12.17 -1.31 15.39
CA ASN A 70 -12.68 0.03 15.27
C ASN A 70 -11.67 0.97 14.59
N HIS A 71 -12.10 2.20 14.28
CA HIS A 71 -11.28 3.18 13.58
C HIS A 71 -9.96 3.51 14.27
N GLU A 72 -9.94 3.60 15.62
CA GLU A 72 -8.69 3.89 16.36
C GLU A 72 -7.72 2.72 16.30
N GLN A 73 -8.20 1.49 16.34
CA GLN A 73 -7.39 0.28 16.16
C GLN A 73 -6.82 0.18 14.75
N SER A 74 -7.62 0.52 13.73
CA SER A 74 -7.18 0.65 12.34
C SER A 74 -6.03 1.66 12.21
N LYS A 75 -6.17 2.86 12.78
CA LYS A 75 -5.11 3.87 12.78
C LYS A 75 -3.81 3.36 13.40
N ILE A 76 -3.88 2.62 14.51
CA ILE A 76 -2.69 2.05 15.15
C ILE A 76 -1.99 1.07 14.19
N LEU A 77 -2.73 0.18 13.53
CA LEU A 77 -2.14 -0.75 12.57
C LEU A 77 -1.52 -0.03 11.36
N VAL A 78 -2.21 0.98 10.84
CA VAL A 78 -1.69 1.81 9.75
C VAL A 78 -0.41 2.53 10.18
N HIS A 79 -0.36 3.08 11.39
CA HIS A 79 0.84 3.75 11.92
C HIS A 79 2.02 2.77 12.04
N ILE A 80 1.81 1.58 12.59
CA ILE A 80 2.84 0.54 12.64
C ILE A 80 3.37 0.22 11.23
N PHE A 81 2.49 0.15 10.24
CA PHE A 81 2.92 -0.11 8.86
C PHE A 81 3.71 1.06 8.28
N THR A 82 3.33 2.32 8.54
CA THR A 82 4.08 3.48 8.06
C THR A 82 5.44 3.63 8.75
N ASP A 83 5.57 3.22 10.02
CA ASP A 83 6.87 3.11 10.68
C ASP A 83 7.78 2.12 9.95
N LEU A 84 7.26 0.95 9.54
CA LEU A 84 8.02 0.00 8.72
C LEU A 84 8.38 0.57 7.33
N MET A 85 7.53 1.41 6.74
CA MET A 85 7.86 2.12 5.51
C MET A 85 9.03 3.08 5.73
N ASN A 86 9.05 3.82 6.85
CA ASN A 86 10.13 4.74 7.20
C ASN A 86 11.43 3.99 7.54
N GLU A 87 11.37 2.88 8.29
CA GLU A 87 12.52 1.99 8.49
C GLU A 87 13.09 1.51 7.15
N LYS A 88 12.22 1.13 6.20
CA LYS A 88 12.66 0.73 4.87
C LYS A 88 13.26 1.89 4.07
N ALA A 89 12.72 3.10 4.21
CA ALA A 89 13.29 4.30 3.60
C ALA A 89 14.73 4.54 4.09
N ASP A 90 14.95 4.41 5.40
CA ASP A 90 16.31 4.51 6.00
C ASP A 90 17.24 3.41 5.49
N ASP A 91 16.77 2.15 5.44
CA ASP A 91 17.54 1.01 4.93
C ASP A 91 18.08 1.23 3.51
N ILE A 92 17.26 1.84 2.65
CA ILE A 92 17.65 2.13 1.25
C ILE A 92 18.14 3.56 1.06
N LEU A 93 18.43 4.26 2.17
CA LEU A 93 19.07 5.56 2.21
C LEU A 93 18.28 6.66 1.47
N LEU A 94 16.98 6.76 1.72
CA LEU A 94 16.11 7.86 1.26
C LEU A 94 16.24 9.03 2.27
N ALA A 95 17.10 9.99 1.97
CA ALA A 95 17.47 11.03 2.92
C ALA A 95 16.40 12.12 3.14
N ASP A 96 15.52 12.30 2.16
CA ASP A 96 14.50 13.35 2.14
C ASP A 96 13.09 12.75 1.93
N THR A 97 12.81 11.65 2.63
CA THR A 97 11.54 10.93 2.55
C THR A 97 11.00 10.65 3.94
N TYR A 98 9.71 10.97 4.16
CA TYR A 98 8.99 10.62 5.38
C TYR A 98 7.53 10.23 5.07
N TYR A 99 7.18 9.01 5.44
CA TYR A 99 5.86 8.44 5.19
C TYR A 99 4.96 8.56 6.43
N ILE A 100 3.74 9.08 6.24
CA ILE A 100 2.68 9.17 7.27
C ILE A 100 1.47 8.35 6.85
N THR A 101 1.25 8.21 5.54
CA THR A 101 0.14 7.44 4.99
C THR A 101 0.64 6.34 4.05
N PRO A 102 -0.03 5.16 4.00
CA PRO A 102 0.36 4.09 3.11
C PRO A 102 -0.09 4.28 1.66
N ASN A 103 -1.01 5.22 1.42
CA ASN A 103 -1.64 5.49 0.13
C ASN A 103 -1.09 6.73 -0.58
N GLY A 104 -0.19 7.49 0.06
CA GLY A 104 0.41 8.68 -0.52
C GLY A 104 -0.47 9.94 -0.47
N LEU A 105 -1.56 9.94 0.31
CA LEU A 105 -2.34 11.15 0.57
C LEU A 105 -1.56 12.09 1.48
N ASP A 106 -1.80 13.40 1.28
CA ASP A 106 -1.19 14.45 2.08
C ASP A 106 -1.63 14.33 3.56
N ASP A 107 -0.68 14.30 4.47
CA ASP A 107 -0.90 14.32 5.92
C ASP A 107 0.31 14.93 6.63
N GLU A 108 0.16 15.25 7.91
CA GLU A 108 1.22 15.77 8.77
C GLU A 108 1.05 15.24 10.19
N ASP A 109 2.17 15.07 10.88
CA ASP A 109 2.21 14.71 12.30
C ASP A 109 3.03 15.74 13.11
N ASN A 110 3.36 15.38 14.35
CA ASN A 110 4.14 16.28 15.24
C ASN A 110 5.62 16.43 14.82
N TYR A 111 6.10 15.62 13.87
CA TYR A 111 7.51 15.56 13.47
C TYR A 111 7.74 16.14 12.08
N SER A 112 6.83 15.86 11.14
CA SER A 112 6.99 16.26 9.75
C SER A 112 5.65 16.21 8.98
N PHE A 113 5.72 16.46 7.69
CA PHE A 113 4.64 16.21 6.74
C PHE A 113 5.02 15.04 5.83
N HIS A 114 4.03 14.38 5.22
CA HIS A 114 4.24 13.31 4.26
C HIS A 114 4.96 13.87 3.03
N HIS A 115 6.19 13.45 2.77
CA HIS A 115 7.00 13.98 1.69
C HIS A 115 8.03 13.00 1.15
N THR A 116 8.49 13.27 -0.04
CA THR A 116 9.62 12.62 -0.69
C THR A 116 10.23 13.56 -1.75
N THR A 117 11.31 13.15 -2.38
CA THR A 117 11.92 13.86 -3.51
C THR A 117 11.90 13.01 -4.78
N ALA A 118 12.04 13.65 -5.94
CA ALA A 118 12.16 12.92 -7.22
C ALA A 118 13.38 11.96 -7.22
N TYR A 119 14.45 12.33 -6.53
CA TYR A 119 15.64 11.49 -6.38
C TYR A 119 15.35 10.24 -5.54
N ASP A 120 14.67 10.41 -4.41
CA ASP A 120 14.32 9.29 -3.53
C ASP A 120 13.26 8.37 -4.17
N LEU A 121 12.31 8.92 -4.93
CA LEU A 121 11.38 8.11 -5.73
C LEU A 121 12.12 7.28 -6.79
N ALA A 122 13.13 7.84 -7.46
CA ALA A 122 13.95 7.10 -8.41
C ALA A 122 14.73 5.96 -7.73
N LYS A 123 15.28 6.19 -6.53
CA LYS A 123 15.93 5.15 -5.71
C LYS A 123 14.95 4.07 -5.28
N THR A 124 13.76 4.46 -4.82
CA THR A 124 12.69 3.52 -4.45
C THR A 124 12.33 2.64 -5.63
N MET A 125 12.11 3.22 -6.80
CA MET A 125 11.82 2.46 -8.01
C MET A 125 12.98 1.53 -8.40
N ALA A 126 14.23 2.01 -8.34
CA ALA A 126 15.42 1.19 -8.61
C ALA A 126 15.56 0.00 -7.63
N TYR A 127 15.14 0.17 -6.40
CA TYR A 127 15.05 -0.92 -5.42
C TYR A 127 13.94 -1.90 -5.79
N CYS A 128 12.73 -1.40 -6.05
CA CYS A 128 11.54 -2.22 -6.29
C CYS A 128 11.62 -3.07 -7.55
N ILE A 129 12.21 -2.59 -8.65
CA ILE A 129 12.30 -3.33 -9.91
C ILE A 129 13.20 -4.57 -9.84
N ASN A 130 13.97 -4.75 -8.76
CA ASN A 130 14.71 -5.99 -8.50
C ASN A 130 13.80 -7.12 -7.97
N ASN A 131 12.56 -6.81 -7.64
CA ASN A 131 11.55 -7.80 -7.27
C ASN A 131 10.72 -8.16 -8.49
N GLU A 132 10.77 -9.43 -8.90
CA GLU A 132 10.10 -9.92 -10.11
C GLU A 132 8.58 -9.82 -10.02
N ASP A 133 7.99 -10.06 -8.84
CA ASP A 133 6.54 -9.96 -8.63
C ASP A 133 6.09 -8.50 -8.76
N PHE A 134 6.84 -7.55 -8.18
CA PHE A 134 6.57 -6.13 -8.33
C PHE A 134 6.61 -5.72 -9.80
N LEU A 135 7.69 -6.11 -10.50
CA LEU A 135 7.86 -5.77 -11.91
C LEU A 135 6.73 -6.34 -12.76
N TYR A 136 6.32 -7.59 -12.52
CA TYR A 136 5.22 -8.23 -13.22
C TYR A 136 3.88 -7.48 -13.02
N ILE A 137 3.59 -7.05 -11.78
CA ILE A 137 2.37 -6.30 -11.46
C ILE A 137 2.33 -4.97 -12.20
N ILE A 138 3.41 -4.16 -12.12
CA ILE A 138 3.40 -2.81 -12.70
C ILE A 138 3.43 -2.78 -14.22
N GLN A 139 3.87 -3.87 -14.87
CA GLN A 139 3.82 -4.05 -16.32
C GLN A 139 2.44 -4.50 -16.83
N THR A 140 1.57 -4.94 -15.95
CA THR A 140 0.24 -5.44 -16.32
C THR A 140 -0.63 -4.30 -16.84
N VAL A 141 -1.21 -4.48 -18.04
CA VAL A 141 -2.07 -3.49 -18.68
C VAL A 141 -3.47 -3.49 -18.07
N SER A 142 -4.02 -4.68 -17.83
CA SER A 142 -5.33 -4.84 -17.20
C SER A 142 -5.42 -6.13 -16.41
N LYS A 143 -6.27 -6.14 -15.39
CA LYS A 143 -6.49 -7.30 -14.52
C LYS A 143 -7.97 -7.38 -14.14
N THR A 144 -8.53 -8.57 -14.16
CA THR A 144 -9.83 -8.86 -13.54
C THR A 144 -9.63 -9.81 -12.38
N PHE A 145 -10.38 -9.61 -11.32
CA PHE A 145 -10.40 -10.50 -10.15
C PHE A 145 -11.76 -10.44 -9.46
N SER A 146 -11.96 -11.30 -8.48
CA SER A 146 -13.15 -11.30 -7.62
C SER A 146 -12.70 -11.37 -6.17
N ASP A 147 -13.58 -10.95 -5.26
CA ASP A 147 -13.45 -11.32 -3.86
C ASP A 147 -13.43 -12.86 -3.70
N THR A 148 -13.00 -13.36 -2.55
CA THR A 148 -12.87 -14.81 -2.32
C THR A 148 -14.19 -15.57 -2.39
N THR A 149 -15.32 -14.88 -2.25
CA THR A 149 -16.66 -15.48 -2.38
C THR A 149 -17.16 -15.53 -3.83
N GLY A 150 -16.52 -14.82 -4.74
CA GLY A 150 -16.95 -14.65 -6.13
C GLY A 150 -18.20 -13.77 -6.29
N ARG A 151 -18.60 -13.05 -5.25
CA ARG A 151 -19.79 -12.19 -5.26
C ARG A 151 -19.54 -10.84 -5.94
N TYR A 152 -18.36 -10.28 -5.72
CA TYR A 152 -17.96 -8.99 -6.27
C TYR A 152 -16.87 -9.19 -7.32
N HIS A 153 -16.99 -8.51 -8.45
CA HIS A 153 -16.08 -8.61 -9.57
C HIS A 153 -15.46 -7.24 -9.87
N TYR A 154 -14.19 -7.21 -10.08
CA TYR A 154 -13.40 -6.00 -10.30
C TYR A 154 -12.65 -6.09 -11.62
N GLN A 155 -12.63 -4.98 -12.34
CA GLN A 155 -11.80 -4.82 -13.54
C GLN A 155 -10.90 -3.61 -13.35
N LEU A 156 -9.60 -3.82 -13.49
CA LEU A 156 -8.57 -2.80 -13.35
C LEU A 156 -7.92 -2.52 -14.69
N ASN A 157 -7.56 -1.25 -14.89
CA ASN A 157 -6.76 -0.82 -16.05
C ASN A 157 -5.59 0.03 -15.55
N ASN A 158 -4.40 -0.21 -16.08
CA ASN A 158 -3.22 0.52 -15.69
C ASN A 158 -3.35 1.99 -16.11
N LYS A 159 -3.28 2.90 -15.12
CA LYS A 159 -3.35 4.35 -15.35
C LYS A 159 -2.07 4.95 -15.93
N ASN A 160 -0.99 4.19 -15.96
CA ASN A 160 0.24 4.61 -16.61
C ASN A 160 0.07 4.60 -18.13
N ARG A 161 -0.23 5.77 -18.70
CA ARG A 161 -0.41 5.93 -20.16
C ARG A 161 0.89 5.84 -20.95
N LEU A 162 2.04 5.90 -20.27
CA LEU A 162 3.36 5.75 -20.88
C LEU A 162 3.81 4.30 -20.99
N LEU A 163 3.06 3.37 -20.40
CA LEU A 163 3.38 1.95 -20.49
C LEU A 163 3.36 1.49 -21.95
N ASN A 164 4.53 1.33 -22.51
CA ASN A 164 4.74 0.92 -23.90
C ASN A 164 6.02 0.07 -24.02
N PRO A 165 5.92 -1.25 -23.86
CA PRO A 165 7.07 -2.14 -23.93
C PRO A 165 7.86 -2.05 -25.24
N ASP A 166 7.19 -1.75 -26.35
CA ASP A 166 7.82 -1.64 -27.67
C ASP A 166 8.74 -0.39 -27.76
N GLU A 167 8.49 0.62 -26.95
CA GLU A 167 9.32 1.82 -26.81
C GLU A 167 10.28 1.75 -25.61
N GLY A 168 10.33 0.61 -24.92
CA GLY A 168 11.21 0.39 -23.75
C GLY A 168 10.67 0.98 -22.44
N ILE A 169 9.43 1.47 -22.40
CA ILE A 169 8.77 1.96 -21.18
C ILE A 169 8.01 0.80 -20.57
N ILE A 170 8.63 0.13 -19.63
CA ILE A 170 8.15 -1.14 -19.08
C ILE A 170 7.44 -1.00 -17.73
N SER A 171 7.56 0.15 -17.06
CA SER A 171 6.97 0.32 -15.74
C SER A 171 6.83 1.77 -15.32
N GLY A 172 6.16 2.02 -14.20
CA GLY A 172 6.02 3.29 -13.52
C GLY A 172 4.78 3.33 -12.65
N LYS A 173 4.80 4.23 -11.68
CA LYS A 173 3.65 4.49 -10.81
C LYS A 173 3.31 5.98 -10.85
N THR A 174 2.09 6.29 -11.25
CA THR A 174 1.58 7.67 -11.28
C THR A 174 0.98 8.07 -9.93
N GLY A 175 1.06 9.35 -9.59
CA GLY A 175 0.41 9.92 -8.41
C GLY A 175 0.01 11.37 -8.64
N PHE A 176 -0.97 11.83 -7.86
CA PHE A 176 -1.37 13.22 -7.83
C PHE A 176 -2.00 13.58 -6.50
N THR A 177 -1.53 14.66 -5.88
CA THR A 177 -2.25 15.38 -4.82
C THR A 177 -2.23 16.87 -5.11
N ASN A 178 -3.09 17.64 -4.43
CA ASN A 178 -3.11 19.09 -4.63
C ASN A 178 -1.81 19.77 -4.14
N LYS A 179 -1.14 19.19 -3.13
CA LYS A 179 0.13 19.72 -2.60
C LYS A 179 1.33 19.29 -3.45
N ALA A 180 1.40 18.01 -3.83
CA ALA A 180 2.54 17.46 -4.57
C ALA A 180 2.49 17.75 -6.09
N GLY A 181 1.31 17.97 -6.67
CA GLY A 181 1.13 18.02 -8.10
C GLY A 181 1.22 16.62 -8.74
N TYR A 182 1.59 16.58 -10.02
CA TYR A 182 1.78 15.32 -10.74
C TYR A 182 3.13 14.69 -10.39
N CYS A 183 3.09 13.45 -9.92
CA CYS A 183 4.25 12.63 -9.61
C CYS A 183 4.30 11.39 -10.51
N TYR A 184 5.53 11.00 -10.92
CA TYR A 184 5.77 9.84 -11.79
C TYR A 184 7.07 9.13 -11.40
#